data_6e76cef5dbb52aa65d136ff0ffd23617
#
_entry.id   6e76cef5dbb52aa65d136ff0ffd23617
#
_cell.length_a   1.000
_cell.length_b   1.000
_cell.length_c   1.000
_cell.angle_alpha   90.00
_cell.angle_beta   90.00
_cell.angle_gamma   90.00
#
_symmetry.space_group_name_H-M   'P 1'
#
loop_
_entity.id
_entity.type
_entity.pdbx_description
1 polymer ?
#
loop_
_entity_poly.entity_id
_entity_poly.type
_entity_poly.pdbx_seq_one_letter_code
_entity_poly.pdbx_strand_id
1 'polypeptide(L)'
;MTRRCLLYTAVVPGEEEDPANATGAIAASLVAVLESLGWRAEHRKFEGDLQVLLDGLRRDPPDFVFNMVESFLATDRLAFLATAIYETARVPFAGSGTFGLMAGTDKIVAKRLLAGAAIPTPGYAEAPDWSALREDRRYIVKAIAEHASLGLDEGAVVR
;
A
#
# COMPACT_ATOMS: atom_id res chain seq x y z
N MET A 1 5.80 -11.96 -28.86
CA MET A 1 5.48 -12.65 -27.57
C MET A 1 4.50 -11.76 -26.80
N THR A 2 3.43 -12.32 -26.27
CA THR A 2 2.47 -11.58 -25.43
C THR A 2 3.13 -11.29 -24.07
N ARG A 3 3.14 -10.03 -23.64
CA ARG A 3 3.69 -9.62 -22.35
C ARG A 3 2.85 -10.18 -21.21
N ARG A 4 3.49 -10.58 -20.12
CA ARG A 4 2.84 -11.16 -18.95
C ARG A 4 2.85 -10.19 -17.77
N CYS A 5 1.67 -9.97 -17.18
CA CYS A 5 1.50 -9.17 -15.98
C CYS A 5 0.94 -10.04 -14.85
N LEU A 6 1.57 -9.96 -13.68
CA LEU A 6 1.00 -10.50 -12.43
C LEU A 6 0.42 -9.34 -11.62
N LEU A 7 -0.83 -9.47 -11.21
CA LEU A 7 -1.47 -8.54 -10.30
C LEU A 7 -1.52 -9.17 -8.91
N TYR A 8 -0.89 -8.55 -7.92
CA TYR A 8 -0.88 -9.04 -6.54
C TYR A 8 -1.76 -8.19 -5.63
N THR A 9 -2.63 -8.86 -4.86
CA THR A 9 -3.36 -8.27 -3.73
C THR A 9 -2.94 -8.95 -2.44
N ALA A 10 -3.07 -8.26 -1.30
CA ALA A 10 -2.90 -8.90 0.00
C ALA A 10 -4.06 -9.83 0.33
N VAL A 11 -3.80 -10.87 1.12
CA VAL A 11 -4.83 -11.60 1.84
C VAL A 11 -5.13 -10.85 3.13
N VAL A 12 -6.39 -10.46 3.33
CA VAL A 12 -6.85 -9.85 4.58
C VAL A 12 -7.58 -10.95 5.37
N PRO A 13 -7.12 -11.29 6.58
CA PRO A 13 -7.79 -12.29 7.40
C PRO A 13 -9.25 -11.91 7.65
N GLY A 14 -10.17 -12.85 7.40
CA GLY A 14 -11.62 -12.65 7.54
C GLY A 14 -12.35 -12.15 6.28
N GLU A 15 -11.63 -11.74 5.23
CA GLU A 15 -12.21 -11.34 3.94
C GLU A 15 -12.05 -12.44 2.86
N GLU A 16 -11.51 -13.60 3.22
CA GLU A 16 -11.10 -14.65 2.28
C GLU A 16 -12.25 -15.30 1.51
N GLU A 17 -13.48 -15.22 2.03
CA GLU A 17 -14.65 -15.91 1.49
C GLU A 17 -15.73 -14.99 0.90
N ASP A 18 -15.57 -13.67 0.94
CA ASP A 18 -16.54 -12.77 0.32
C ASP A 18 -16.20 -12.52 -1.15
N PRO A 19 -16.93 -13.14 -2.10
CA PRO A 19 -16.74 -12.87 -3.54
C PRO A 19 -17.12 -11.44 -3.93
N ALA A 20 -17.77 -10.69 -3.04
CA ALA A 20 -18.09 -9.27 -3.20
C ALA A 20 -17.03 -8.36 -2.60
N ASN A 21 -15.91 -8.90 -2.09
CA ASN A 21 -14.78 -8.12 -1.60
C ASN A 21 -14.36 -7.08 -2.67
N ALA A 22 -14.40 -5.81 -2.30
CA ALA A 22 -14.10 -4.69 -3.19
C ALA A 22 -12.72 -4.85 -3.87
N THR A 23 -11.72 -5.34 -3.16
CA THR A 23 -10.37 -5.59 -3.68
C THR A 23 -10.37 -6.67 -4.77
N GLY A 24 -11.12 -7.76 -4.57
CA GLY A 24 -11.25 -8.83 -5.56
C GLY A 24 -11.98 -8.38 -6.84
N ALA A 25 -13.05 -7.60 -6.69
CA ALA A 25 -13.78 -7.03 -7.82
C ALA A 25 -12.92 -6.04 -8.62
N ILE A 26 -12.15 -5.19 -7.94
CA ILE A 26 -11.20 -4.27 -8.58
C ILE A 26 -10.10 -5.06 -9.30
N ALA A 27 -9.54 -6.09 -8.67
CA ALA A 27 -8.52 -6.93 -9.27
C ALA A 27 -9.03 -7.61 -10.55
N ALA A 28 -10.23 -8.18 -10.54
CA ALA A 28 -10.85 -8.78 -11.72
C ALA A 28 -11.06 -7.76 -12.86
N SER A 29 -11.51 -6.55 -12.53
CA SER A 29 -11.69 -5.47 -13.51
C SER A 29 -10.35 -5.05 -14.13
N LEU A 30 -9.30 -4.93 -13.33
CA LEU A 30 -7.94 -4.58 -13.81
C LEU A 30 -7.36 -5.69 -14.70
N VAL A 31 -7.56 -6.97 -14.35
CA VAL A 31 -7.15 -8.08 -15.22
C VAL A 31 -7.83 -7.97 -16.57
N ALA A 32 -9.15 -7.76 -16.62
CA ALA A 32 -9.89 -7.60 -17.87
C ALA A 32 -9.37 -6.42 -18.72
N VAL A 33 -9.04 -5.29 -18.09
CA VAL A 33 -8.45 -4.13 -18.78
C VAL A 33 -7.07 -4.48 -19.33
N LEU A 34 -6.20 -5.11 -18.56
CA LEU A 34 -4.86 -5.51 -19.01
C LEU A 34 -4.94 -6.49 -20.19
N GLU A 35 -5.87 -7.44 -20.15
CA GLU A 35 -6.10 -8.37 -21.26
C GLU A 35 -6.60 -7.66 -22.52
N SER A 36 -7.50 -6.68 -22.38
CA SER A 36 -7.95 -5.86 -23.50
C SER A 36 -6.83 -5.04 -24.16
N LEU A 37 -5.77 -4.75 -23.39
CA LEU A 37 -4.55 -4.07 -23.85
C LEU A 37 -3.49 -5.05 -24.40
N GLY A 38 -3.83 -6.33 -24.53
CA GLY A 38 -2.96 -7.35 -25.10
C GLY A 38 -1.95 -7.96 -24.12
N TRP A 39 -2.12 -7.79 -22.82
CA TRP A 39 -1.33 -8.47 -21.80
C TRP A 39 -1.94 -9.85 -21.49
N ARG A 40 -1.11 -10.79 -21.12
CA ARG A 40 -1.53 -11.98 -20.39
C ARG A 40 -1.52 -11.64 -18.91
N ALA A 41 -2.66 -11.33 -18.33
CA ALA A 41 -2.79 -10.91 -16.94
C ALA A 41 -3.27 -12.06 -16.04
N GLU A 42 -2.74 -12.13 -14.83
CA GLU A 42 -3.11 -13.13 -13.82
C GLU A 42 -3.16 -12.47 -12.45
N HIS A 43 -4.29 -12.60 -11.74
CA HIS A 43 -4.41 -12.18 -10.35
C HIS A 43 -3.87 -13.24 -9.42
N ARG A 44 -3.05 -12.85 -8.46
CA ARG A 44 -2.51 -13.68 -7.38
C ARG A 44 -2.70 -13.02 -6.03
N LYS A 45 -3.05 -13.80 -5.05
CA LYS A 45 -3.08 -13.38 -3.65
C LYS A 45 -1.69 -13.55 -3.04
N PHE A 46 -1.25 -12.52 -2.30
CA PHE A 46 -0.03 -12.58 -1.50
C PHE A 46 -0.40 -12.99 -0.07
N GLU A 47 -0.02 -14.19 0.31
CA GLU A 47 -0.38 -14.83 1.59
C GLU A 47 0.58 -14.47 2.74
N GLY A 48 1.52 -13.55 2.51
CA GLY A 48 2.42 -13.08 3.55
C GLY A 48 3.74 -13.88 3.66
N ASP A 49 4.02 -14.82 2.76
CA ASP A 49 5.32 -15.48 2.69
C ASP A 49 6.22 -14.80 1.65
N LEU A 50 7.18 -14.03 2.14
CA LEU A 50 8.12 -13.27 1.30
C LEU A 50 9.06 -14.18 0.51
N GLN A 51 9.43 -15.35 1.07
CA GLN A 51 10.31 -16.29 0.39
C GLN A 51 9.57 -16.98 -0.78
N VAL A 52 8.33 -17.37 -0.57
CA VAL A 52 7.48 -17.95 -1.63
C VAL A 52 7.27 -16.95 -2.75
N LEU A 53 7.03 -15.67 -2.42
CA LEU A 53 6.89 -14.60 -3.42
C LEU A 53 8.19 -14.44 -4.23
N LEU A 54 9.34 -14.35 -3.56
CA LEU A 54 10.64 -14.17 -4.21
C LEU A 54 10.98 -15.36 -5.13
N ASP A 55 10.79 -16.57 -4.64
CA ASP A 55 11.09 -17.79 -5.40
C ASP A 55 10.15 -17.96 -6.60
N GLY A 56 8.89 -17.59 -6.45
CA GLY A 56 7.92 -17.55 -7.53
C GLY A 56 8.32 -16.60 -8.65
N LEU A 57 8.69 -15.37 -8.30
CA LEU A 57 9.14 -14.36 -9.26
C LEU A 57 10.45 -14.74 -9.96
N ARG A 58 11.38 -15.38 -9.25
CA ARG A 58 12.64 -15.86 -9.84
C ARG A 58 12.48 -17.05 -10.76
N ARG A 59 11.59 -17.98 -10.42
CA ARG A 59 11.34 -19.18 -11.20
C ARG A 59 10.62 -18.90 -12.51
N ASP A 60 9.67 -17.97 -12.48
CA ASP A 60 8.79 -17.64 -13.60
C ASP A 60 8.55 -16.12 -13.61
N PRO A 61 9.57 -15.34 -14.05
CA PRO A 61 9.52 -13.90 -13.99
C PRO A 61 8.45 -13.33 -14.94
N PRO A 62 7.53 -12.46 -14.45
CA PRO A 62 6.65 -11.72 -15.32
C PRO A 62 7.42 -10.55 -15.97
N ASP A 63 6.88 -10.00 -17.06
CA ASP A 63 7.38 -8.76 -17.63
C ASP A 63 7.06 -7.56 -16.72
N PHE A 64 6.00 -7.67 -15.90
CA PHE A 64 5.53 -6.60 -15.04
C PHE A 64 4.68 -7.13 -13.88
N VAL A 65 4.76 -6.46 -12.71
CA VAL A 65 3.87 -6.66 -11.57
C VAL A 65 2.97 -5.44 -11.39
N PHE A 66 1.67 -5.65 -11.34
CA PHE A 66 0.72 -4.65 -10.89
C PHE A 66 0.50 -4.82 -9.39
N ASN A 67 1.11 -3.94 -8.60
CA ASN A 67 1.10 -4.06 -7.14
C ASN A 67 -0.17 -3.44 -6.54
N MET A 68 -0.98 -4.26 -5.88
CA MET A 68 -2.12 -3.86 -5.05
C MET A 68 -2.00 -4.44 -3.64
N VAL A 69 -0.78 -4.72 -3.18
CA VAL A 69 -0.53 -5.15 -1.80
C VAL A 69 -0.51 -3.90 -0.92
N GLU A 70 -1.60 -3.64 -0.23
CA GLU A 70 -1.77 -2.48 0.65
C GLU A 70 -1.49 -2.80 2.12
N SER A 71 -1.49 -4.09 2.49
CA SER A 71 -1.19 -4.56 3.83
C SER A 71 -0.31 -5.81 3.81
N PHE A 72 0.33 -6.10 4.94
CA PHE A 72 1.10 -7.31 5.18
C PHE A 72 0.87 -7.76 6.63
N LEU A 73 0.42 -9.00 6.81
CA LEU A 73 0.07 -9.55 8.12
C LEU A 73 -0.89 -8.62 8.91
N ALA A 74 -1.94 -8.17 8.24
CA ALA A 74 -2.97 -7.27 8.78
C ALA A 74 -2.44 -5.90 9.25
N THR A 75 -1.33 -5.42 8.70
CA THR A 75 -0.86 -4.05 8.93
C THR A 75 -0.36 -3.40 7.64
N ASP A 76 -0.82 -2.18 7.38
CA ASP A 76 -0.39 -1.38 6.23
C ASP A 76 1.08 -0.94 6.37
N ARG A 77 1.56 -0.84 7.60
CA ARG A 77 2.93 -0.43 7.92
C ARG A 77 3.99 -1.27 7.21
N LEU A 78 3.71 -2.53 6.90
CA LEU A 78 4.64 -3.47 6.31
C LEU A 78 4.36 -3.76 4.82
N ALA A 79 3.41 -3.08 4.19
CA ALA A 79 3.06 -3.28 2.77
C ALA A 79 4.27 -3.12 1.82
N PHE A 80 5.25 -2.27 2.18
CA PHE A 80 6.47 -2.06 1.41
C PHE A 80 7.35 -3.32 1.26
N LEU A 81 7.16 -4.34 2.09
CA LEU A 81 7.92 -5.59 1.98
C LEU A 81 7.66 -6.32 0.66
N ALA A 82 6.45 -6.21 0.11
CA ALA A 82 6.17 -6.77 -1.22
C ALA A 82 6.99 -6.07 -2.31
N THR A 83 7.09 -4.73 -2.27
CA THR A 83 7.89 -3.97 -3.25
C THR A 83 9.38 -4.26 -3.09
N ALA A 84 9.88 -4.48 -1.87
CA ALA A 84 11.26 -4.89 -1.63
C ALA A 84 11.59 -6.23 -2.30
N ILE A 85 10.63 -7.16 -2.33
CA ILE A 85 10.78 -8.44 -3.03
C ILE A 85 10.80 -8.23 -4.56
N TYR A 86 9.93 -7.35 -5.11
CA TYR A 86 9.93 -7.05 -6.54
C TYR A 86 11.27 -6.43 -6.98
N GLU A 87 11.79 -5.47 -6.21
CA GLU A 87 13.12 -4.87 -6.45
C GLU A 87 14.25 -5.91 -6.36
N THR A 88 14.20 -6.80 -5.35
CA THR A 88 15.17 -7.89 -5.18
C THR A 88 15.12 -8.88 -6.34
N ALA A 89 13.94 -9.19 -6.84
CA ALA A 89 13.74 -10.05 -8.00
C ALA A 89 14.06 -9.34 -9.33
N ARG A 90 14.25 -8.01 -9.31
CA ARG A 90 14.47 -7.15 -10.49
C ARG A 90 13.30 -7.20 -11.48
N VAL A 91 12.08 -7.30 -10.98
CA VAL A 91 10.86 -7.27 -11.78
C VAL A 91 10.29 -5.86 -11.78
N PRO A 92 10.00 -5.26 -12.94
CA PRO A 92 9.32 -3.97 -13.01
C PRO A 92 7.92 -4.05 -12.39
N PHE A 93 7.51 -3.01 -11.66
CA PHE A 93 6.18 -3.00 -11.03
C PHE A 93 5.55 -1.60 -11.01
N ALA A 94 4.22 -1.55 -10.88
CA ALA A 94 3.47 -0.30 -10.69
C ALA A 94 3.51 0.15 -9.24
N GLY A 95 3.58 1.45 -9.05
CA GLY A 95 3.54 2.10 -7.75
C GLY A 95 4.89 2.66 -7.33
N SER A 96 4.95 3.13 -6.09
CA SER A 96 6.19 3.64 -5.50
C SER A 96 7.15 2.52 -5.17
N GLY A 97 8.44 2.79 -5.32
CA GLY A 97 9.50 1.89 -4.83
C GLY A 97 9.44 1.71 -3.32
N THR A 98 10.20 0.74 -2.82
CA THR A 98 10.19 0.32 -1.41
C THR A 98 10.33 1.49 -0.44
N PHE A 99 11.31 2.37 -0.66
CA PHE A 99 11.52 3.53 0.21
C PHE A 99 10.34 4.50 0.16
N GLY A 100 9.81 4.79 -1.04
CA GLY A 100 8.68 5.70 -1.20
C GLY A 100 7.42 5.18 -0.52
N LEU A 101 7.14 3.89 -0.65
CA LEU A 101 5.98 3.26 0.00
C LEU A 101 6.15 3.22 1.53
N MET A 102 7.31 2.81 2.04
CA MET A 102 7.60 2.82 3.47
C MET A 102 7.45 4.22 4.08
N ALA A 103 8.07 5.21 3.45
CA ALA A 103 8.04 6.58 3.93
C ALA A 103 6.65 7.23 3.82
N GLY A 104 5.89 6.90 2.76
CA GLY A 104 4.55 7.43 2.55
C GLY A 104 3.48 6.82 3.45
N THR A 105 3.67 5.57 3.88
CA THR A 105 2.76 4.88 4.79
C THR A 105 2.80 5.50 6.20
N ASP A 106 3.99 5.84 6.70
CA ASP A 106 4.14 6.50 8.01
C ASP A 106 3.98 8.01 7.86
N LYS A 107 2.84 8.54 8.34
CA LYS A 107 2.50 9.97 8.20
C LYS A 107 3.50 10.90 8.88
N ILE A 108 4.17 10.45 9.95
CA ILE A 108 5.18 11.24 10.65
C ILE A 108 6.47 11.28 9.85
N VAL A 109 6.92 10.13 9.35
CA VAL A 109 8.09 10.05 8.46
C VAL A 109 7.88 10.88 7.22
N ALA A 110 6.71 10.76 6.55
CA ALA A 110 6.36 11.56 5.38
C ALA A 110 6.45 13.06 5.67
N LYS A 111 5.87 13.52 6.78
CA LYS A 111 5.91 14.94 7.17
C LYS A 111 7.33 15.44 7.45
N ARG A 112 8.15 14.63 8.10
CA ARG A 112 9.56 14.98 8.38
C ARG A 112 10.37 15.10 7.07
N LEU A 113 10.15 14.18 6.12
CA LEU A 113 10.80 14.24 4.80
C LEU A 113 10.35 15.47 3.99
N LEU A 114 9.05 15.75 3.97
CA LEU A 114 8.52 16.95 3.30
C LEU A 114 9.10 18.23 3.90
N ALA A 115 9.14 18.33 5.23
CA ALA A 115 9.71 19.48 5.93
C ALA A 115 11.22 19.63 5.63
N GLY A 116 11.97 18.52 5.61
CA GLY A 116 13.39 18.52 5.26
C GLY A 116 13.66 18.96 3.81
N ALA A 117 12.70 18.73 2.92
CA ALA A 117 12.74 19.17 1.52
C ALA A 117 12.14 20.58 1.32
N ALA A 118 11.78 21.30 2.39
CA ALA A 118 11.09 22.59 2.35
C ALA A 118 9.74 22.56 1.60
N ILE A 119 9.08 21.41 1.55
CA ILE A 119 7.74 21.26 0.95
C ILE A 119 6.69 21.54 2.03
N PRO A 120 5.78 22.49 1.80
CA PRO A 120 4.75 22.83 2.78
C PRO A 120 3.87 21.63 3.14
N THR A 121 3.70 21.40 4.44
CA THR A 121 2.80 20.36 4.98
C THR A 121 2.04 20.94 6.18
N PRO A 122 0.78 20.55 6.43
CA PRO A 122 0.07 20.97 7.63
C PRO A 122 0.85 20.62 8.90
N GLY A 123 0.82 21.51 9.90
CA GLY A 123 1.40 21.23 11.21
C GLY A 123 0.79 19.97 11.85
N TYR A 124 1.52 19.34 12.74
CA TYR A 124 1.07 18.15 13.44
C TYR A 124 1.63 18.08 14.86
N ALA A 125 1.02 17.28 15.69
CA ALA A 125 1.55 16.83 16.97
C ALA A 125 1.45 15.30 17.04
N GLU A 126 2.32 14.67 17.79
CA GLU A 126 2.30 13.23 18.05
C GLU A 126 2.48 12.94 19.54
N ALA A 127 1.85 11.88 20.05
CA ALA A 127 1.99 11.50 21.44
C ALA A 127 3.46 11.21 21.80
N PRO A 128 3.93 11.57 23.01
CA PRO A 128 3.16 12.26 24.07
C PRO A 128 3.24 13.79 24.00
N ASP A 129 3.87 14.40 22.98
CA ASP A 129 4.08 15.84 22.87
C ASP A 129 2.93 16.52 22.14
N TRP A 130 2.12 17.25 22.91
CA TRP A 130 0.98 18.02 22.42
C TRP A 130 1.25 19.54 22.42
N SER A 131 2.48 19.97 22.67
CA SER A 131 2.84 21.38 22.81
C SER A 131 2.59 22.23 21.57
N ALA A 132 2.55 21.60 20.39
CA ALA A 132 2.25 22.27 19.13
C ALA A 132 0.75 22.53 18.92
N LEU A 133 -0.13 22.00 19.79
CA LEU A 133 -1.58 22.20 19.68
C LEU A 133 -1.98 23.56 20.26
N ARG A 134 -2.99 24.17 19.65
CA ARG A 134 -3.57 25.46 20.04
C ARG A 134 -5.06 25.29 20.31
N GLU A 135 -5.54 25.80 21.43
CA GLU A 135 -6.95 25.71 21.85
C GLU A 135 -7.93 26.40 20.87
N ASP A 136 -7.46 27.35 20.08
CA ASP A 136 -8.27 28.12 19.11
C ASP A 136 -8.43 27.40 17.77
N ARG A 137 -7.95 26.16 17.62
CA ARG A 137 -7.97 25.40 16.35
C ARG A 137 -8.68 24.06 16.46
N ARG A 138 -9.14 23.59 15.31
CA ARG A 138 -9.62 22.23 15.15
C ARG A 138 -8.51 21.35 14.59
N TYR A 139 -8.47 20.12 15.04
CA TYR A 139 -7.50 19.12 14.62
C TYR A 139 -8.21 17.86 14.15
N ILE A 140 -7.56 17.10 13.28
CA ILE A 140 -7.99 15.77 12.90
C ILE A 140 -7.02 14.75 13.46
N VAL A 141 -7.53 13.79 14.23
CA VAL A 141 -6.76 12.67 14.75
C VAL A 141 -6.70 11.59 13.68
N LYS A 142 -5.51 11.10 13.38
CA LYS A 142 -5.30 10.05 12.37
C LYS A 142 -4.39 8.97 12.91
N ALA A 143 -4.67 7.72 12.57
CA ALA A 143 -3.70 6.64 12.74
C ALA A 143 -2.44 6.93 11.90
N ILE A 144 -1.27 6.65 12.47
CA ILE A 144 0.01 7.00 11.83
C ILE A 144 0.22 6.24 10.53
N ALA A 145 -0.08 4.94 10.50
CA ALA A 145 0.26 4.04 9.40
C ALA A 145 -0.95 3.40 8.69
N GLU A 146 -2.18 3.73 9.10
CA GLU A 146 -3.38 3.18 8.46
C GLU A 146 -3.77 3.96 7.21
N HIS A 147 -4.24 3.24 6.19
CA HIS A 147 -4.76 3.79 4.94
C HIS A 147 -6.30 3.83 4.92
N ALA A 148 -6.86 4.27 3.81
CA ALA A 148 -8.28 4.24 3.48
C ALA A 148 -9.21 4.90 4.51
N SER A 149 -8.72 5.89 5.27
CA SER A 149 -9.51 6.59 6.31
C SER A 149 -10.04 5.65 7.41
N LEU A 150 -9.40 4.53 7.65
CA LEU A 150 -9.79 3.60 8.70
C LEU A 150 -9.83 4.31 10.05
N GLY A 151 -10.95 4.19 10.77
CA GLY A 151 -11.17 4.87 12.06
C GLY A 151 -11.37 6.38 11.97
N LEU A 152 -11.55 6.96 10.78
CA LEU A 152 -11.92 8.36 10.62
C LEU A 152 -13.43 8.51 10.52
N ASP A 153 -14.02 9.05 11.55
CA ASP A 153 -15.42 9.49 11.60
C ASP A 153 -15.51 10.95 12.06
N GLU A 154 -16.71 11.44 12.37
CA GLU A 154 -16.91 12.80 12.87
C GLU A 154 -16.19 13.05 14.20
N GLY A 155 -16.02 12.00 15.03
CA GLY A 155 -15.27 12.05 16.30
C GLY A 155 -13.76 12.23 16.13
N ALA A 156 -13.23 11.98 14.92
CA ALA A 156 -11.82 12.22 14.63
C ALA A 156 -11.47 13.72 14.56
N VAL A 157 -12.47 14.60 14.48
CA VAL A 157 -12.27 16.06 14.48
C VAL A 157 -12.46 16.60 15.89
N VAL A 158 -11.37 17.07 16.50
CA VAL A 158 -11.32 17.53 17.88
C VAL A 158 -10.91 19.02 17.96
N ARG A 159 -11.20 19.66 19.12
CA ARG A 159 -10.79 21.02 19.48
C ARG A 159 -9.86 20.97 20.66
#